data_5c7aab32cc34585d29c78c27c8278fa9
#
_entry.id   5c7aab32cc34585d29c78c27c8278fa9
#
_cell.length_a   1.000
_cell.length_b   1.000
_cell.length_c   1.000
_cell.angle_alpha   90.00
_cell.angle_beta   90.00
_cell.angle_gamma   90.00
#
_symmetry.space_group_name_H-M   'P 1'
#
loop_
_entity.id
_entity.type
_entity.pdbx_description
1 polymer ?
#
loop_
_entity_poly.entity_id
_entity_poly.type
_entity_poly.pdbx_seq_one_letter_code
_entity_poly.pdbx_strand_id
1 'polypeptide(L)'
;FRTYTVKVEGNDITFKDLTIENNAAPLGQAVALHTEGDRLMFVNCRFLGNQDTIYTGTEGARLLFTNCYIEGTTDFIFGPSTALFEYCELHSKRDSYITAASTPQSEEFGYVFKNCKLTAAPGVKKVYLGRPWRPYAATVFINCEFGNHIRPEGWHNWKNPENEKTARYAEFGNTGAGADTSGRVAWAKQLTHTEARKYTPQKIFK
;
A
#
# COMPACT_ATOMS: atom_id res chain seq x y z
N PHE A 1 -9.44 -1.14 -15.71
CA PHE A 1 -8.73 -2.21 -14.94
C PHE A 1 -9.37 -3.60 -15.15
N ARG A 2 -9.58 -3.99 -16.41
CA ARG A 2 -10.21 -5.30 -16.74
C ARG A 2 -9.16 -6.39 -17.02
N THR A 3 -7.99 -6.29 -16.40
CA THR A 3 -6.87 -7.22 -16.57
C THR A 3 -6.73 -8.20 -15.41
N TYR A 4 -7.70 -8.23 -14.49
CA TYR A 4 -7.61 -8.99 -13.25
C TYR A 4 -7.63 -10.51 -13.47
N THR A 5 -6.86 -11.20 -12.65
CA THR A 5 -6.97 -12.67 -12.53
C THR A 5 -8.17 -13.06 -11.69
N VAL A 6 -8.36 -12.36 -10.55
CA VAL A 6 -9.51 -12.54 -9.65
C VAL A 6 -10.18 -11.21 -9.39
N LYS A 7 -11.51 -11.14 -9.54
CA LYS A 7 -12.35 -10.02 -9.09
C LYS A 7 -13.29 -10.50 -7.98
N VAL A 8 -13.37 -9.70 -6.89
CA VAL A 8 -14.23 -10.00 -5.73
C VAL A 8 -15.26 -8.89 -5.60
N GLU A 9 -16.53 -9.19 -5.84
CA GLU A 9 -17.66 -8.24 -5.77
C GLU A 9 -18.54 -8.47 -4.53
N GLY A 10 -18.46 -9.64 -3.91
CA GLY A 10 -19.22 -9.97 -2.70
C GLY A 10 -18.59 -9.39 -1.44
N ASN A 11 -19.40 -9.23 -0.39
CA ASN A 11 -18.98 -8.79 0.94
C ASN A 11 -18.76 -9.97 1.89
N ASP A 12 -18.09 -9.70 3.03
CA ASP A 12 -17.91 -10.67 4.12
C ASP A 12 -17.20 -11.97 3.69
N ILE A 13 -16.19 -11.85 2.81
CA ILE A 13 -15.47 -13.00 2.26
C ILE A 13 -14.06 -13.07 2.84
N THR A 14 -13.67 -14.26 3.25
CA THR A 14 -12.30 -14.56 3.67
C THR A 14 -11.62 -15.48 2.67
N PHE A 15 -10.46 -15.06 2.18
CA PHE A 15 -9.53 -15.88 1.41
C PHE A 15 -8.37 -16.30 2.31
N LYS A 16 -8.00 -17.57 2.24
CA LYS A 16 -6.93 -18.09 3.08
C LYS A 16 -6.06 -19.09 2.31
N ASP A 17 -4.74 -18.99 2.55
CA ASP A 17 -3.76 -19.93 2.03
C ASP A 17 -3.79 -20.08 0.50
N LEU A 18 -3.96 -18.95 -0.22
CA LEU A 18 -4.07 -18.90 -1.68
C LEU A 18 -2.94 -18.10 -2.30
N THR A 19 -2.59 -18.45 -3.53
CA THR A 19 -1.77 -17.62 -4.41
C THR A 19 -2.63 -17.11 -5.57
N ILE A 20 -2.64 -15.80 -5.77
CA ILE A 20 -3.28 -15.14 -6.91
C ILE A 20 -2.18 -14.44 -7.70
N GLU A 21 -2.01 -14.81 -8.95
CA GLU A 21 -0.96 -14.31 -9.82
C GLU A 21 -1.54 -13.74 -11.11
N ASN A 22 -1.02 -12.60 -11.55
CA ASN A 22 -1.10 -12.17 -12.92
C ASN A 22 0.30 -12.22 -13.53
N ASN A 23 0.56 -13.23 -14.34
CA ASN A 23 1.85 -13.50 -14.97
C ASN A 23 2.04 -12.80 -16.32
N ALA A 24 1.19 -11.84 -16.66
CA ALA A 24 1.37 -11.04 -17.86
C ALA A 24 2.76 -10.39 -17.88
N ALA A 25 3.38 -10.38 -19.03
CA ALA A 25 4.66 -9.69 -19.22
C ALA A 25 4.54 -8.22 -18.78
N PRO A 26 5.62 -7.57 -18.30
CA PRO A 26 5.58 -6.21 -17.74
C PRO A 26 5.42 -5.14 -18.86
N LEU A 27 4.37 -5.27 -19.65
CA LEU A 27 4.02 -4.37 -20.78
C LEU A 27 3.07 -3.24 -20.37
N GLY A 28 2.58 -3.25 -19.12
CA GLY A 28 1.64 -2.27 -18.59
C GLY A 28 0.89 -2.79 -17.37
N GLN A 29 -0.28 -2.25 -17.13
CA GLN A 29 -1.15 -2.57 -16.00
C GLN A 29 -1.71 -3.99 -16.10
N ALA A 30 -1.49 -4.81 -15.08
CA ALA A 30 -1.94 -6.20 -15.04
C ALA A 30 -2.29 -6.60 -13.60
N VAL A 31 -3.57 -6.50 -13.27
CA VAL A 31 -4.11 -6.71 -11.92
C VAL A 31 -4.18 -8.21 -11.60
N ALA A 32 -3.62 -8.63 -10.47
CA ALA A 32 -3.83 -9.98 -9.95
C ALA A 32 -5.16 -10.04 -9.18
N LEU A 33 -5.35 -9.14 -8.21
CA LEU A 33 -6.56 -9.04 -7.39
C LEU A 33 -7.27 -7.70 -7.61
N HIS A 34 -8.55 -7.74 -7.95
CA HIS A 34 -9.46 -6.59 -7.98
C HIS A 34 -10.58 -6.78 -6.96
N THR A 35 -10.73 -5.88 -6.00
CA THR A 35 -11.80 -5.94 -5.00
C THR A 35 -12.81 -4.82 -5.21
N GLU A 36 -14.11 -5.17 -5.18
CA GLU A 36 -15.25 -4.25 -5.14
C GLU A 36 -16.11 -4.45 -3.88
N GLY A 37 -15.91 -5.57 -3.19
CA GLY A 37 -16.65 -5.90 -1.97
C GLY A 37 -16.10 -5.20 -0.73
N ASP A 38 -16.93 -5.15 0.32
CA ASP A 38 -16.60 -4.67 1.66
C ASP A 38 -16.39 -5.82 2.65
N ARG A 39 -15.60 -5.60 3.69
CA ARG A 39 -15.26 -6.57 4.75
C ARG A 39 -14.61 -7.83 4.18
N LEU A 40 -13.59 -7.62 3.34
CA LEU A 40 -12.81 -8.72 2.78
C LEU A 40 -11.55 -8.97 3.61
N MET A 41 -11.27 -10.24 3.85
CA MET A 41 -10.07 -10.67 4.57
C MET A 41 -9.21 -11.59 3.71
N PHE A 42 -7.92 -11.32 3.71
CA PHE A 42 -6.91 -12.14 3.05
C PHE A 42 -5.87 -12.58 4.08
N VAL A 43 -5.81 -13.87 4.36
CA VAL A 43 -4.97 -14.45 5.41
C VAL A 43 -3.98 -15.43 4.79
N ASN A 44 -2.68 -15.21 5.02
CA ASN A 44 -1.62 -16.08 4.51
C ASN A 44 -1.70 -16.28 2.98
N CYS A 45 -2.02 -15.22 2.25
CA CYS A 45 -2.13 -15.24 0.80
C CYS A 45 -0.89 -14.66 0.12
N ARG A 46 -0.70 -15.01 -1.16
CA ARG A 46 0.35 -14.44 -2.01
C ARG A 46 -0.28 -13.75 -3.20
N PHE A 47 0.15 -12.52 -3.47
CA PHE A 47 -0.30 -11.73 -4.63
C PHE A 47 0.92 -11.42 -5.48
N LEU A 48 0.98 -12.05 -6.65
CA LEU A 48 2.12 -11.98 -7.54
C LEU A 48 1.74 -11.24 -8.82
N GLY A 49 2.52 -10.21 -9.14
CA GLY A 49 2.25 -9.40 -10.34
C GLY A 49 3.41 -8.48 -10.68
N ASN A 50 3.12 -7.53 -11.53
CA ASN A 50 4.05 -6.47 -11.95
C ASN A 50 3.45 -5.10 -11.65
N GLN A 51 3.10 -4.29 -12.64
CA GLN A 51 2.41 -3.03 -12.40
C GLN A 51 0.94 -3.30 -12.01
N ASP A 52 0.46 -2.62 -10.95
CA ASP A 52 -0.93 -2.63 -10.51
C ASP A 52 -1.40 -4.02 -9.98
N THR A 53 -0.61 -4.69 -9.16
CA THR A 53 -0.91 -6.06 -8.68
C THR A 53 -2.24 -6.16 -7.92
N ILE A 54 -2.52 -5.24 -6.98
CA ILE A 54 -3.76 -5.22 -6.18
C ILE A 54 -4.50 -3.91 -6.41
N TYR A 55 -5.71 -3.99 -6.95
CA TYR A 55 -6.66 -2.88 -7.06
C TYR A 55 -7.77 -2.99 -6.03
N THR A 56 -7.89 -1.99 -5.16
CA THR A 56 -8.94 -1.89 -4.14
C THR A 56 -10.00 -0.89 -4.62
N GLY A 57 -11.03 -1.36 -5.34
CA GLY A 57 -11.85 -0.56 -6.25
C GLY A 57 -12.93 0.30 -5.61
N THR A 58 -13.39 -0.01 -4.40
CA THR A 58 -14.56 0.66 -3.80
C THR A 58 -14.19 1.64 -2.70
N GLU A 59 -14.66 2.87 -2.80
CA GLU A 59 -14.52 3.90 -1.76
C GLU A 59 -15.20 3.45 -0.46
N GLY A 60 -14.54 3.62 0.68
CA GLY A 60 -15.04 3.23 1.99
C GLY A 60 -15.10 1.73 2.27
N ALA A 61 -14.80 0.87 1.29
CA ALA A 61 -14.70 -0.57 1.54
C ALA A 61 -13.54 -0.87 2.50
N ARG A 62 -13.75 -1.87 3.37
CA ARG A 62 -12.82 -2.27 4.44
C ARG A 62 -12.15 -3.59 4.10
N LEU A 63 -10.83 -3.57 4.03
CA LEU A 63 -10.03 -4.71 3.62
C LEU A 63 -8.96 -5.03 4.67
N LEU A 64 -8.78 -6.31 4.99
CA LEU A 64 -7.71 -6.77 5.86
C LEU A 64 -6.82 -7.77 5.13
N PHE A 65 -5.52 -7.45 5.09
CA PHE A 65 -4.48 -8.37 4.63
C PHE A 65 -3.59 -8.71 5.84
N THR A 66 -3.49 -9.98 6.20
CA THR A 66 -2.63 -10.40 7.30
C THR A 66 -1.74 -11.57 6.91
N ASN A 67 -0.46 -11.49 7.26
CA ASN A 67 0.56 -12.48 6.89
C ASN A 67 0.64 -12.75 5.38
N CYS A 68 0.41 -11.74 4.55
CA CYS A 68 0.44 -11.89 3.10
C CYS A 68 1.80 -11.51 2.51
N TYR A 69 2.13 -12.13 1.39
CA TYR A 69 3.23 -11.74 0.51
C TYR A 69 2.66 -11.02 -0.72
N ILE A 70 3.15 -9.81 -1.00
CA ILE A 70 2.66 -8.98 -2.09
C ILE A 70 3.86 -8.47 -2.88
N GLU A 71 3.92 -8.76 -4.17
CA GLU A 71 5.00 -8.27 -5.03
C GLU A 71 4.51 -7.50 -6.24
N GLY A 72 5.35 -6.61 -6.70
CA GLY A 72 5.09 -5.87 -7.95
C GLY A 72 6.20 -4.94 -8.35
N THR A 73 5.96 -4.18 -9.41
CA THR A 73 6.91 -3.19 -9.94
C THR A 73 6.48 -1.76 -9.64
N THR A 74 5.33 -1.33 -10.14
CA THR A 74 4.84 0.05 -10.06
C THR A 74 3.43 0.07 -9.51
N ASP A 75 3.17 0.92 -8.50
CA ASP A 75 1.84 1.14 -7.93
C ASP A 75 1.12 -0.17 -7.60
N PHE A 76 1.89 -1.15 -7.09
CA PHE A 76 1.39 -2.51 -7.00
C PHE A 76 0.33 -2.74 -5.91
N ILE A 77 0.02 -1.71 -5.12
CA ILE A 77 -1.16 -1.61 -4.25
C ILE A 77 -1.81 -0.25 -4.52
N PHE A 78 -3.00 -0.22 -5.13
CA PHE A 78 -3.61 1.03 -5.52
C PHE A 78 -5.15 1.01 -5.39
N GLY A 79 -5.76 2.19 -5.27
CA GLY A 79 -7.21 2.36 -5.19
C GLY A 79 -7.68 3.20 -4.00
N PRO A 80 -9.02 3.34 -3.83
CA PRO A 80 -9.64 4.24 -2.87
C PRO A 80 -9.99 3.63 -1.51
N SER A 81 -9.98 2.29 -1.35
CA SER A 81 -10.50 1.63 -0.16
C SER A 81 -9.68 1.91 1.10
N THR A 82 -10.28 1.67 2.26
CA THR A 82 -9.59 1.56 3.54
C THR A 82 -9.04 0.15 3.69
N ALA A 83 -7.72 -0.01 3.71
CA ALA A 83 -7.09 -1.32 3.81
C ALA A 83 -6.00 -1.36 4.89
N LEU A 84 -6.11 -2.34 5.78
CA LEU A 84 -5.11 -2.64 6.78
C LEU A 84 -4.26 -3.83 6.32
N PHE A 85 -2.95 -3.63 6.29
CA PHE A 85 -1.95 -4.66 6.02
C PHE A 85 -1.17 -4.91 7.29
N GLU A 86 -1.29 -6.09 7.88
CA GLU A 86 -0.55 -6.47 9.10
C GLU A 86 0.35 -7.67 8.84
N TYR A 87 1.61 -7.55 9.28
CA TYR A 87 2.61 -8.62 9.14
C TYR A 87 2.81 -9.11 7.70
N CYS A 88 2.62 -8.22 6.73
CA CYS A 88 2.81 -8.55 5.33
C CYS A 88 4.25 -8.27 4.87
N GLU A 89 4.70 -9.00 3.86
CA GLU A 89 5.89 -8.67 3.11
C GLU A 89 5.51 -7.99 1.80
N LEU A 90 6.09 -6.80 1.55
CA LEU A 90 5.92 -6.02 0.33
C LEU A 90 7.22 -6.08 -0.47
N HIS A 91 7.22 -6.80 -1.60
CA HIS A 91 8.43 -7.06 -2.37
C HIS A 91 8.47 -6.25 -3.67
N SER A 92 9.39 -5.30 -3.74
CA SER A 92 9.59 -4.45 -4.92
C SER A 92 10.48 -5.14 -5.95
N LYS A 93 9.96 -5.40 -7.13
CA LYS A 93 10.69 -6.05 -8.23
C LYS A 93 11.45 -5.06 -9.12
N ARG A 94 11.22 -3.74 -8.96
CA ARG A 94 11.79 -2.69 -9.79
C ARG A 94 11.87 -1.37 -9.02
N ASP A 95 12.78 -0.49 -9.43
CA ASP A 95 12.83 0.90 -8.99
C ASP A 95 11.56 1.65 -9.42
N SER A 96 10.62 1.88 -8.50
CA SER A 96 9.34 2.53 -8.78
C SER A 96 8.60 2.90 -7.47
N TYR A 97 7.30 2.58 -7.36
CA TYR A 97 6.41 2.98 -6.26
C TYR A 97 5.66 1.77 -5.71
N ILE A 98 5.53 1.66 -4.38
CA ILE A 98 4.76 0.61 -3.72
C ILE A 98 3.27 0.90 -3.84
N THR A 99 2.84 2.09 -3.38
CA THR A 99 1.42 2.43 -3.31
C THR A 99 1.03 3.59 -4.21
N ALA A 100 -0.21 3.55 -4.71
CA ALA A 100 -0.88 4.66 -5.38
C ALA A 100 -2.31 4.79 -4.84
N ALA A 101 -2.44 5.33 -3.63
CA ALA A 101 -3.73 5.53 -2.99
C ALA A 101 -4.56 6.61 -3.70
N SER A 102 -5.89 6.45 -3.68
CA SER A 102 -6.86 7.45 -4.14
C SER A 102 -7.97 7.67 -3.10
N THR A 103 -7.63 7.55 -1.84
CA THR A 103 -8.54 7.68 -0.69
C THR A 103 -9.34 8.98 -0.78
N PRO A 104 -10.69 8.94 -0.71
CA PRO A 104 -11.51 10.15 -0.72
C PRO A 104 -11.26 11.04 0.51
N GLN A 105 -11.63 12.31 0.40
CA GLN A 105 -11.54 13.26 1.52
C GLN A 105 -12.42 12.86 2.71
N SER A 106 -13.56 12.23 2.45
CA SER A 106 -14.52 11.76 3.45
C SER A 106 -13.98 10.63 4.34
N GLU A 107 -13.03 9.84 3.84
CA GLU A 107 -12.49 8.68 4.55
C GLU A 107 -11.33 9.10 5.45
N GLU A 108 -11.42 8.77 6.75
CA GLU A 108 -10.35 9.07 7.72
C GLU A 108 -9.09 8.25 7.44
N PHE A 109 -9.26 6.99 7.05
CA PHE A 109 -8.16 6.05 6.79
C PHE A 109 -8.14 5.61 5.32
N GLY A 110 -6.94 5.48 4.77
CA GLY A 110 -6.69 4.82 3.50
C GLY A 110 -5.90 3.54 3.70
N TYR A 111 -4.68 3.48 3.17
CA TYR A 111 -3.80 2.33 3.38
C TYR A 111 -3.02 2.45 4.69
N VAL A 112 -3.11 1.43 5.52
CA VAL A 112 -2.42 1.32 6.79
C VAL A 112 -1.56 0.07 6.79
N PHE A 113 -0.24 0.25 6.82
CA PHE A 113 0.73 -0.85 6.93
C PHE A 113 1.28 -0.90 8.35
N LYS A 114 1.13 -2.05 9.02
CA LYS A 114 1.61 -2.26 10.39
C LYS A 114 2.46 -3.52 10.48
N ASN A 115 3.62 -3.39 11.10
CA ASN A 115 4.52 -4.51 11.32
C ASN A 115 4.87 -5.26 10.03
N CYS A 116 4.89 -4.54 8.90
CA CYS A 116 5.20 -5.10 7.59
C CYS A 116 6.71 -5.05 7.31
N LYS A 117 7.16 -5.89 6.40
CA LYS A 117 8.52 -5.89 5.90
C LYS A 117 8.56 -5.46 4.44
N LEU A 118 9.40 -4.49 4.11
CA LEU A 118 9.61 -4.00 2.76
C LEU A 118 10.93 -4.56 2.24
N THR A 119 10.84 -5.41 1.23
CA THR A 119 11.99 -6.08 0.58
C THR A 119 12.08 -5.73 -0.89
N ALA A 120 13.16 -6.10 -1.53
CA ALA A 120 13.33 -5.86 -2.95
C ALA A 120 14.19 -6.91 -3.65
N ALA A 121 13.99 -7.07 -4.95
CA ALA A 121 14.80 -7.90 -5.80
C ALA A 121 16.26 -7.38 -5.88
N PRO A 122 17.23 -8.24 -6.16
CA PRO A 122 18.62 -7.83 -6.32
C PRO A 122 18.77 -6.70 -7.33
N GLY A 123 19.52 -5.64 -6.96
CA GLY A 123 19.76 -4.47 -7.81
C GLY A 123 18.71 -3.35 -7.72
N VAL A 124 17.58 -3.56 -7.12
CA VAL A 124 16.56 -2.51 -6.85
C VAL A 124 17.03 -1.63 -5.69
N LYS A 125 17.03 -0.30 -5.89
CA LYS A 125 17.65 0.66 -4.94
C LYS A 125 16.87 1.98 -4.80
N LYS A 126 15.84 2.24 -5.61
CA LYS A 126 15.20 3.55 -5.71
C LYS A 126 13.68 3.44 -5.71
N VAL A 127 13.12 2.93 -4.60
CA VAL A 127 11.69 2.72 -4.45
C VAL A 127 11.09 3.79 -3.55
N TYR A 128 9.97 4.38 -3.96
CA TYR A 128 9.14 5.23 -3.12
C TYR A 128 8.11 4.39 -2.37
N LEU A 129 7.79 4.77 -1.15
CA LEU A 129 6.69 4.19 -0.35
C LEU A 129 5.34 4.38 -1.04
N GLY A 130 5.19 5.50 -1.76
CA GLY A 130 4.00 5.73 -2.55
C GLY A 130 3.93 7.10 -3.19
N ARG A 131 2.85 7.27 -3.96
CA ARG A 131 2.48 8.54 -4.61
C ARG A 131 0.95 8.69 -4.64
N PRO A 132 0.39 9.92 -4.48
CA PRO A 132 -1.06 10.12 -4.46
C PRO A 132 -1.65 10.07 -5.87
N TRP A 133 -2.45 9.04 -6.14
CA TRP A 133 -3.16 8.94 -7.43
C TRP A 133 -4.28 9.99 -7.54
N ARG A 134 -4.87 10.38 -6.41
CA ARG A 134 -5.90 11.43 -6.33
C ARG A 134 -5.60 12.35 -5.13
N PRO A 135 -6.16 13.58 -5.09
CA PRO A 135 -6.14 14.41 -3.90
C PRO A 135 -6.66 13.64 -2.68
N TYR A 136 -6.16 14.01 -1.49
CA TYR A 136 -6.50 13.41 -0.20
C TYR A 136 -6.05 11.94 0.00
N ALA A 137 -5.32 11.35 -0.95
CA ALA A 137 -4.74 10.02 -0.80
C ALA A 137 -4.07 9.85 0.57
N ALA A 138 -4.40 8.75 1.26
CA ALA A 138 -3.90 8.46 2.60
C ALA A 138 -3.14 7.14 2.64
N THR A 139 -1.90 7.18 3.13
CA THR A 139 -1.08 5.98 3.33
C THR A 139 -0.19 6.18 4.55
N VAL A 140 -0.14 5.19 5.44
CA VAL A 140 0.72 5.23 6.62
C VAL A 140 1.47 3.92 6.82
N PHE A 141 2.74 4.03 7.21
CA PHE A 141 3.56 2.89 7.63
C PHE A 141 3.90 3.03 9.12
N ILE A 142 3.57 1.99 9.91
CA ILE A 142 3.75 1.97 11.37
C ILE A 142 4.51 0.71 11.79
N ASN A 143 5.63 0.89 12.48
CA ASN A 143 6.48 -0.19 12.98
C ASN A 143 6.90 -1.21 11.91
N CYS A 144 7.14 -0.73 10.69
CA CYS A 144 7.58 -1.56 9.57
C CYS A 144 9.11 -1.63 9.49
N GLU A 145 9.63 -2.68 8.88
CA GLU A 145 11.06 -2.82 8.55
C GLU A 145 11.29 -2.44 7.10
N PHE A 146 12.10 -1.42 6.84
CA PHE A 146 12.39 -0.92 5.51
C PHE A 146 13.78 -1.34 5.04
N GLY A 147 13.84 -2.06 3.93
CA GLY A 147 15.11 -2.37 3.25
C GLY A 147 15.78 -1.10 2.69
N ASN A 148 17.05 -1.22 2.36
CA ASN A 148 17.88 -0.11 1.85
C ASN A 148 17.50 0.38 0.44
N HIS A 149 16.51 -0.23 -0.18
CA HIS A 149 15.97 0.17 -1.49
C HIS A 149 15.00 1.36 -1.39
N ILE A 150 14.51 1.70 -0.18
CA ILE A 150 13.61 2.83 0.02
C ILE A 150 14.40 4.14 -0.11
N ARG A 151 13.92 5.03 -0.96
CA ARG A 151 14.53 6.33 -1.22
C ARG A 151 14.49 7.23 0.03
N PRO A 152 15.51 8.08 0.23
CA PRO A 152 15.51 9.05 1.33
C PRO A 152 14.27 9.94 1.35
N GLU A 153 13.77 10.36 0.18
CA GLU A 153 12.58 11.20 0.05
C GLU A 153 11.31 10.49 0.55
N GLY A 154 11.29 9.17 0.52
CA GLY A 154 10.20 8.29 0.92
C GLY A 154 8.98 8.34 0.01
N TRP A 155 8.50 9.52 -0.34
CA TRP A 155 7.26 9.76 -1.06
C TRP A 155 7.46 10.62 -2.29
N HIS A 156 6.55 10.50 -3.25
CA HIS A 156 6.58 11.26 -4.50
C HIS A 156 5.22 11.94 -4.74
N ASN A 157 5.21 13.17 -5.23
CA ASN A 157 4.00 13.98 -5.41
C ASN A 157 3.26 13.76 -6.75
N TRP A 158 3.60 12.73 -7.50
CA TRP A 158 3.08 12.49 -8.87
C TRP A 158 3.40 13.61 -9.88
N LYS A 159 4.49 14.34 -9.66
CA LYS A 159 4.87 15.56 -10.43
C LYS A 159 3.79 16.67 -10.40
N ASN A 160 2.97 16.68 -9.35
CA ASN A 160 1.94 17.69 -9.12
C ASN A 160 2.08 18.26 -7.71
N PRO A 161 2.60 19.47 -7.52
CA PRO A 161 2.77 20.11 -6.21
C PRO A 161 1.45 20.30 -5.43
N GLU A 162 0.30 20.37 -6.10
CA GLU A 162 -0.99 20.49 -5.42
C GLU A 162 -1.31 19.24 -4.58
N ASN A 163 -0.80 18.09 -4.97
CA ASN A 163 -0.94 16.87 -4.19
C ASN A 163 -0.29 16.96 -2.80
N GLU A 164 0.78 17.73 -2.66
CA GLU A 164 1.48 17.93 -1.39
C GLU A 164 0.60 18.60 -0.33
N LYS A 165 -0.37 19.42 -0.77
CA LYS A 165 -1.29 20.14 0.11
C LYS A 165 -2.39 19.26 0.69
N THR A 166 -2.69 18.14 0.03
CA THR A 166 -3.84 17.30 0.36
C THR A 166 -3.46 15.87 0.75
N ALA A 167 -2.31 15.37 0.31
CA ALA A 167 -1.87 14.01 0.64
C ALA A 167 -1.69 13.82 2.15
N ARG A 168 -2.21 12.70 2.66
CA ARG A 168 -2.19 12.33 4.09
C ARG A 168 -1.24 11.15 4.30
N TYR A 169 0.05 11.39 4.00
CA TYR A 169 1.09 10.39 4.09
C TYR A 169 1.87 10.51 5.38
N ALA A 170 2.08 9.38 6.06
CA ALA A 170 2.72 9.41 7.37
C ALA A 170 3.54 8.15 7.68
N GLU A 171 4.44 8.30 8.64
CA GLU A 171 5.31 7.23 9.13
C GLU A 171 5.40 7.29 10.66
N PHE A 172 5.60 6.12 11.31
CA PHE A 172 5.87 6.04 12.75
C PHE A 172 6.64 4.76 13.12
N GLY A 173 7.74 4.92 13.85
CA GLY A 173 8.44 3.80 14.47
C GLY A 173 9.01 2.77 13.51
N ASN A 174 9.21 3.11 12.24
CA ASN A 174 9.80 2.22 11.26
C ASN A 174 11.30 2.02 11.53
N THR A 175 11.82 0.86 11.14
CA THR A 175 13.20 0.43 11.38
C THR A 175 13.86 -0.04 10.06
N GLY A 176 15.15 -0.33 10.11
CA GLY A 176 15.91 -0.80 8.95
C GLY A 176 16.58 0.33 8.16
N ALA A 177 17.39 -0.04 7.18
CA ALA A 177 18.29 0.89 6.48
C ALA A 177 17.53 1.97 5.66
N GLY A 178 16.30 1.70 5.24
CA GLY A 178 15.46 2.66 4.51
C GLY A 178 14.57 3.55 5.39
N ALA A 179 14.64 3.41 6.73
CA ALA A 179 13.75 4.10 7.65
C ALA A 179 14.30 5.45 8.16
N ASP A 180 15.47 5.88 7.71
CA ASP A 180 15.97 7.21 8.04
C ASP A 180 15.04 8.28 7.48
N THR A 181 14.50 9.12 8.37
CA THR A 181 13.54 10.17 8.02
C THR A 181 14.16 11.52 7.75
N SER A 182 15.47 11.67 7.89
CA SER A 182 16.19 12.95 7.70
C SER A 182 16.07 13.51 6.28
N GLY A 183 15.91 12.64 5.29
CA GLY A 183 15.74 13.01 3.88
C GLY A 183 14.28 12.99 3.39
N ARG A 184 13.28 12.72 4.27
CA ARG A 184 11.87 12.66 3.86
C ARG A 184 11.36 13.99 3.36
N VAL A 185 10.46 13.94 2.39
CA VAL A 185 9.77 15.13 1.89
C VAL A 185 9.02 15.84 3.02
N ALA A 186 9.04 17.16 3.05
CA ALA A 186 8.50 17.97 4.14
C ALA A 186 6.97 17.85 4.31
N TRP A 187 6.25 17.45 3.27
CA TRP A 187 4.79 17.29 3.29
C TRP A 187 4.33 15.92 3.82
N ALA A 188 5.24 14.96 4.03
CA ALA A 188 4.93 13.70 4.71
C ALA A 188 5.13 13.85 6.22
N LYS A 189 4.22 13.28 6.99
CA LYS A 189 4.17 13.47 8.45
C LYS A 189 4.92 12.37 9.19
N GLN A 190 5.73 12.76 10.18
CA GLN A 190 6.17 11.85 11.22
C GLN A 190 5.16 11.91 12.38
N LEU A 191 4.45 10.79 12.62
CA LEU A 191 3.42 10.76 13.65
C LEU A 191 4.02 10.79 15.05
N THR A 192 3.33 11.44 15.96
CA THR A 192 3.58 11.30 17.41
C THR A 192 3.04 9.95 17.91
N HIS A 193 3.47 9.53 19.09
CA HIS A 193 2.94 8.33 19.76
C HIS A 193 1.41 8.36 19.92
N THR A 194 0.88 9.53 20.28
CA THR A 194 -0.57 9.72 20.46
C THR A 194 -1.34 9.57 19.16
N GLU A 195 -0.79 10.05 18.06
CA GLU A 195 -1.39 9.91 16.73
C GLU A 195 -1.33 8.47 16.23
N ALA A 196 -0.19 7.79 16.38
CA ALA A 196 -0.02 6.39 15.98
C ALA A 196 -0.99 5.43 16.70
N ARG A 197 -1.36 5.72 17.95
CA ARG A 197 -2.37 4.96 18.71
C ARG A 197 -3.78 5.00 18.12
N LYS A 198 -4.06 5.91 17.19
CA LYS A 198 -5.35 5.96 16.49
C LYS A 198 -5.50 4.86 15.44
N TYR A 199 -4.41 4.29 14.97
CA TYR A 199 -4.41 3.26 13.92
C TYR A 199 -4.59 1.85 14.51
N THR A 200 -5.76 1.60 15.09
CA THR A 200 -6.17 0.27 15.58
C THR A 200 -7.21 -0.35 14.65
N PRO A 201 -7.28 -1.68 14.52
CA PRO A 201 -8.31 -2.33 13.69
C PRO A 201 -9.73 -1.83 14.01
N GLN A 202 -10.05 -1.65 15.32
CA GLN A 202 -11.35 -1.19 15.78
C GLN A 202 -11.70 0.25 15.34
N LYS A 203 -10.70 1.09 15.07
CA LYS A 203 -10.90 2.45 14.57
C LYS A 203 -10.90 2.50 13.05
N ILE A 204 -10.02 1.71 12.43
CA ILE A 204 -9.87 1.65 10.98
C ILE A 204 -11.14 1.06 10.33
N PHE A 205 -11.78 0.11 11.00
CA PHE A 205 -12.94 -0.63 10.48
C PHE A 205 -14.27 -0.28 11.17
N LYS A 206 -14.39 0.95 11.64
CA LYS A 206 -15.66 1.45 12.19
C LYS A 206 -16.78 1.45 11.18
#